data_bbb04139a5ea6c79be4e16ac2e4ab337
#
_entry.id   bbb04139a5ea6c79be4e16ac2e4ab337
#
_cell.length_a   1.000
_cell.length_b   1.000
_cell.length_c   1.000
_cell.angle_alpha   90.00
_cell.angle_beta   90.00
_cell.angle_gamma   90.00
#
_symmetry.space_group_name_H-M   'P 1'
#
loop_
_entity.id
_entity.type
_entity.pdbx_description
1 polymer ?
#
loop_
_entity_poly.entity_id
_entity_poly.type
_entity_poly.pdbx_seq_one_letter_code
_entity_poly.pdbx_strand_id
1 'polypeptide(L)'
;KEMTWYFDSHIHLSDPEYVSDMEFILKQMEFLKIKACCVSMDYDNSLQTLELAKKSNLILPFIGIHPECANEELENISKLIEDNHTHISGIGEIGLDPTYVNKNEDTIKQNNVFETLLSLAEKFNKPVSIHSRKSLDDVFEIMTSYDTKHALLHWFDGSKKQLQKAMDMD
;
A
#
# COMPACT_ATOMS: atom_id res chain seq x y z
N LYS A 1 4.51 -17.07 -29.44
CA LYS A 1 4.73 -15.78 -28.74
C LYS A 1 4.33 -15.97 -27.30
N GLU A 2 5.26 -15.88 -26.36
CA GLU A 2 4.91 -15.78 -24.94
C GLU A 2 4.02 -14.55 -24.76
N MET A 3 2.87 -14.74 -24.13
CA MET A 3 1.98 -13.62 -23.82
C MET A 3 2.55 -12.83 -22.66
N THR A 4 2.83 -11.57 -22.89
CA THR A 4 3.35 -10.64 -21.86
C THR A 4 2.22 -10.30 -20.86
N TRP A 5 2.50 -10.44 -19.57
CA TRP A 5 1.62 -9.96 -18.52
C TRP A 5 1.84 -8.47 -18.28
N TYR A 6 0.75 -7.76 -18.06
CA TYR A 6 0.75 -6.38 -17.58
C TYR A 6 0.52 -6.37 -16.06
N PHE A 7 1.04 -5.34 -15.41
CA PHE A 7 0.89 -5.17 -13.97
C PHE A 7 0.31 -3.79 -13.69
N ASP A 8 -0.84 -3.76 -13.03
CA ASP A 8 -1.32 -2.57 -12.35
C ASP A 8 -0.61 -2.48 -11.00
N SER A 9 0.16 -1.43 -10.80
CA SER A 9 0.99 -1.28 -9.60
C SER A 9 0.23 -0.76 -8.38
N HIS A 10 -1.01 -0.26 -8.55
CA HIS A 10 -1.80 0.30 -7.47
C HIS A 10 -3.29 0.41 -7.82
N ILE A 11 -4.12 -0.39 -7.16
CA ILE A 11 -5.58 -0.33 -7.32
C ILE A 11 -6.28 -0.77 -6.02
N HIS A 12 -7.45 -0.16 -5.72
CA HIS A 12 -8.28 -0.49 -4.57
C HIS A 12 -9.43 -1.44 -4.95
N LEU A 13 -9.13 -2.65 -5.43
CA LEU A 13 -10.15 -3.61 -5.87
C LEU A 13 -11.02 -4.17 -4.73
N SER A 14 -10.60 -4.03 -3.49
CA SER A 14 -11.42 -4.38 -2.32
C SER A 14 -12.42 -3.29 -1.91
N ASP A 15 -12.51 -2.19 -2.66
CA ASP A 15 -13.55 -1.18 -2.44
C ASP A 15 -14.94 -1.81 -2.67
N PRO A 16 -15.93 -1.52 -1.79
CA PRO A 16 -17.29 -2.02 -1.91
C PRO A 16 -17.98 -1.75 -3.26
N GLU A 17 -17.58 -0.71 -3.96
CA GLU A 17 -18.14 -0.38 -5.29
C GLU A 17 -17.90 -1.49 -6.34
N TYR A 18 -16.84 -2.30 -6.19
CA TYR A 18 -16.49 -3.36 -7.16
C TYR A 18 -17.09 -4.73 -6.82
N VAL A 19 -17.73 -4.90 -5.67
CA VAL A 19 -18.18 -6.22 -5.19
C VAL A 19 -19.14 -6.89 -6.18
N SER A 20 -20.10 -6.13 -6.74
CA SER A 20 -21.07 -6.65 -7.71
C SER A 20 -20.45 -7.09 -9.03
N ASP A 21 -19.34 -6.48 -9.41
CA ASP A 21 -18.70 -6.68 -10.72
C ASP A 21 -17.42 -7.50 -10.63
N MET A 22 -17.02 -7.94 -9.44
CA MET A 22 -15.74 -8.58 -9.19
C MET A 22 -15.50 -9.82 -10.07
N GLU A 23 -16.49 -10.67 -10.28
CA GLU A 23 -16.35 -11.84 -11.15
C GLU A 23 -16.06 -11.42 -12.59
N PHE A 24 -16.74 -10.40 -13.08
CA PHE A 24 -16.51 -9.84 -14.41
C PHE A 24 -15.11 -9.21 -14.49
N ILE A 25 -14.71 -8.41 -13.50
CA ILE A 25 -13.39 -7.78 -13.44
C ILE A 25 -12.28 -8.84 -13.52
N LEU A 26 -12.34 -9.88 -12.69
CA LEU A 26 -11.34 -10.94 -12.69
C LEU A 26 -11.27 -11.69 -14.02
N LYS A 27 -12.39 -11.94 -14.68
CA LYS A 27 -12.43 -12.52 -16.04
C LYS A 27 -11.76 -11.61 -17.06
N GLN A 28 -11.99 -10.30 -16.99
CA GLN A 28 -11.35 -9.33 -17.90
C GLN A 28 -9.84 -9.23 -17.64
N MET A 29 -9.42 -9.23 -16.37
CA MET A 29 -8.01 -9.25 -16.01
C MET A 29 -7.29 -10.48 -16.58
N GLU A 30 -7.88 -11.66 -16.48
CA GLU A 30 -7.32 -12.89 -17.07
C GLU A 30 -7.24 -12.79 -18.59
N PHE A 31 -8.31 -12.32 -19.24
CA PHE A 31 -8.36 -12.16 -20.70
C PHE A 31 -7.30 -11.17 -21.20
N LEU A 32 -7.14 -10.04 -20.52
CA LEU A 32 -6.20 -8.98 -20.86
C LEU A 32 -4.77 -9.25 -20.33
N LYS A 33 -4.57 -10.34 -19.59
CA LYS A 33 -3.30 -10.67 -18.95
C LYS A 33 -2.81 -9.58 -18.00
N ILE A 34 -3.68 -9.14 -17.11
CA ILE A 34 -3.37 -8.14 -16.09
C ILE A 34 -3.30 -8.81 -14.72
N LYS A 35 -2.25 -8.53 -13.97
CA LYS A 35 -2.15 -8.73 -12.51
C LYS A 35 -2.17 -7.38 -11.82
N ALA A 36 -2.71 -7.31 -10.60
CA ALA A 36 -2.86 -6.05 -9.90
C ALA A 36 -2.33 -6.11 -8.47
N CYS A 37 -1.54 -5.11 -8.07
CA CYS A 37 -1.22 -4.82 -6.69
C CYS A 37 -2.45 -4.19 -6.05
N CYS A 38 -3.23 -4.99 -5.34
CA CYS A 38 -4.44 -4.55 -4.66
C CYS A 38 -4.08 -4.01 -3.28
N VAL A 39 -4.14 -2.70 -3.12
CA VAL A 39 -3.80 -1.99 -1.87
C VAL A 39 -5.04 -1.80 -1.00
N SER A 40 -4.82 -1.63 0.31
CA SER A 40 -5.88 -1.56 1.31
C SER A 40 -5.84 -0.24 2.08
N MET A 41 -7.02 0.21 2.53
CA MET A 41 -7.20 1.47 3.24
C MET A 41 -7.12 1.30 4.77
N ASP A 42 -7.64 0.19 5.28
CA ASP A 42 -7.85 -0.07 6.70
C ASP A 42 -7.81 -1.59 7.00
N TYR A 43 -8.09 -1.96 8.24
CA TYR A 43 -8.08 -3.35 8.68
C TYR A 43 -9.12 -4.21 7.94
N ASP A 44 -10.38 -3.75 7.87
CA ASP A 44 -11.46 -4.50 7.21
C ASP A 44 -11.21 -4.65 5.71
N ASN A 45 -10.74 -3.58 5.07
CA ASN A 45 -10.37 -3.59 3.67
C ASN A 45 -9.16 -4.51 3.41
N SER A 46 -8.22 -4.59 4.36
CA SER A 46 -7.09 -5.53 4.31
C SER A 46 -7.55 -7.00 4.36
N LEU A 47 -8.54 -7.31 5.21
CA LEU A 47 -9.15 -8.65 5.23
C LEU A 47 -9.81 -8.99 3.89
N GLN A 48 -10.54 -8.05 3.29
CA GLN A 48 -11.19 -8.24 1.98
C GLN A 48 -10.14 -8.45 0.88
N THR A 49 -9.04 -7.70 0.90
CA THR A 49 -7.93 -7.88 -0.06
C THR A 49 -7.31 -9.27 0.04
N LEU A 50 -7.11 -9.79 1.25
CA LEU A 50 -6.63 -11.16 1.45
C LEU A 50 -7.63 -12.20 0.93
N GLU A 51 -8.94 -12.00 1.14
CA GLU A 51 -9.97 -12.91 0.61
C GLU A 51 -10.04 -12.88 -0.93
N LEU A 52 -9.85 -11.73 -1.56
CA LEU A 52 -9.74 -11.63 -3.01
C LEU A 52 -8.52 -12.39 -3.55
N ALA A 53 -7.38 -12.27 -2.88
CA ALA A 53 -6.15 -12.96 -3.27
C ALA A 53 -6.28 -14.50 -3.16
N LYS A 54 -7.08 -15.00 -2.22
CA LYS A 54 -7.40 -16.44 -2.14
C LYS A 54 -8.24 -16.93 -3.32
N LYS A 55 -9.06 -16.05 -3.90
CA LYS A 55 -9.94 -16.37 -5.05
C LYS A 55 -9.23 -16.30 -6.39
N SER A 56 -8.18 -15.50 -6.51
CA SER A 56 -7.49 -15.28 -7.79
C SER A 56 -6.01 -14.94 -7.59
N ASN A 57 -5.15 -15.66 -8.32
CA ASN A 57 -3.72 -15.37 -8.39
C ASN A 57 -3.36 -14.14 -9.23
N LEU A 58 -4.36 -13.45 -9.76
CA LEU A 58 -4.19 -12.16 -10.44
C LEU A 58 -4.07 -11.00 -9.43
N ILE A 59 -4.51 -11.23 -8.19
CA ILE A 59 -4.47 -10.27 -7.11
C ILE A 59 -3.18 -10.45 -6.31
N LEU A 60 -2.38 -9.40 -6.28
CA LEU A 60 -1.18 -9.29 -5.45
C LEU A 60 -1.56 -8.45 -4.22
N PRO A 61 -1.81 -9.08 -3.05
CA PRO A 61 -2.37 -8.35 -1.91
C PRO A 61 -1.32 -7.49 -1.21
N PHE A 62 -1.65 -6.22 -1.05
CA PHE A 62 -0.96 -5.24 -0.21
C PHE A 62 -1.90 -4.82 0.91
N ILE A 63 -1.52 -5.04 2.15
CA ILE A 63 -2.33 -4.69 3.32
C ILE A 63 -1.66 -3.59 4.14
N GLY A 64 -2.45 -2.69 4.70
CA GLY A 64 -1.94 -1.52 5.40
C GLY A 64 -3.05 -0.62 5.94
N ILE A 65 -2.64 0.55 6.43
CA ILE A 65 -3.53 1.62 6.88
C ILE A 65 -3.15 2.90 6.13
N HIS A 66 -4.07 3.38 5.32
CA HIS A 66 -3.98 4.68 4.64
C HIS A 66 -3.98 5.82 5.68
N PRO A 67 -3.26 6.94 5.44
CA PRO A 67 -3.23 8.06 6.40
C PRO A 67 -4.60 8.63 6.78
N GLU A 68 -5.62 8.51 5.94
CA GLU A 68 -7.01 8.86 6.28
C GLU A 68 -7.56 8.04 7.45
N CYS A 69 -7.12 6.77 7.56
CA CYS A 69 -7.58 5.79 8.55
C CYS A 69 -6.60 5.65 9.73
N ALA A 70 -5.67 6.58 9.93
CA ALA A 70 -4.63 6.50 10.97
C ALA A 70 -5.13 6.53 12.44
N ASN A 71 -6.44 6.61 12.64
CA ASN A 71 -7.07 6.49 13.96
C ASN A 71 -7.41 5.04 14.36
N GLU A 72 -7.24 4.09 13.45
CA GLU A 72 -7.50 2.69 13.70
C GLU A 72 -6.50 2.04 14.67
N GLU A 73 -6.88 0.90 15.22
CA GLU A 73 -6.04 0.11 16.10
C GLU A 73 -4.87 -0.53 15.34
N LEU A 74 -3.70 0.08 15.46
CA LEU A 74 -2.48 -0.34 14.80
C LEU A 74 -2.05 -1.77 15.17
N GLU A 75 -2.41 -2.25 16.36
CA GLU A 75 -2.08 -3.60 16.82
C GLU A 75 -2.76 -4.68 15.95
N ASN A 76 -4.03 -4.45 15.56
CA ASN A 76 -4.77 -5.41 14.74
C ASN A 76 -4.15 -5.57 13.34
N ILE A 77 -3.82 -4.47 12.67
CA ILE A 77 -3.18 -4.55 11.35
C ILE A 77 -1.76 -5.14 11.43
N SER A 78 -1.00 -4.79 12.47
CA SER A 78 0.33 -5.35 12.69
C SER A 78 0.29 -6.86 12.84
N LYS A 79 -0.64 -7.36 13.67
CA LYS A 79 -0.86 -8.79 13.82
C LYS A 79 -1.32 -9.46 12.51
N LEU A 80 -2.21 -8.82 11.76
CA LEU A 80 -2.66 -9.33 10.47
C LEU A 80 -1.50 -9.49 9.48
N ILE A 81 -0.59 -8.51 9.43
CA ILE A 81 0.62 -8.57 8.61
C ILE A 81 1.54 -9.71 9.09
N GLU A 82 1.79 -9.81 10.39
CA GLU A 82 2.64 -10.87 10.96
C GLU A 82 2.09 -12.27 10.66
N ASP A 83 0.79 -12.47 10.85
CA ASP A 83 0.13 -13.75 10.61
C ASP A 83 0.07 -14.13 9.11
N ASN A 84 0.12 -13.15 8.20
CA ASN A 84 -0.03 -13.34 6.76
C ASN A 84 1.21 -12.94 5.93
N HIS A 85 2.36 -12.69 6.55
CA HIS A 85 3.55 -12.17 5.85
C HIS A 85 4.01 -13.03 4.66
N THR A 86 3.75 -14.33 4.67
CA THR A 86 4.08 -15.24 3.55
C THR A 86 3.06 -15.18 2.40
N HIS A 87 1.86 -14.66 2.64
CA HIS A 87 0.76 -14.60 1.68
C HIS A 87 0.56 -13.21 1.08
N ILE A 88 1.05 -12.15 1.72
CA ILE A 88 1.00 -10.78 1.18
C ILE A 88 2.15 -10.53 0.21
N SER A 89 1.85 -9.75 -0.82
CA SER A 89 2.84 -9.30 -1.82
C SER A 89 3.58 -8.05 -1.36
N GLY A 90 2.97 -7.24 -0.50
CA GLY A 90 3.56 -6.01 0.02
C GLY A 90 2.75 -5.39 1.14
N ILE A 91 3.19 -4.23 1.61
CA ILE A 91 2.51 -3.41 2.62
C ILE A 91 2.08 -2.10 1.97
N GLY A 92 0.79 -1.80 2.07
CA GLY A 92 0.19 -0.62 1.45
C GLY A 92 -1.34 -0.68 1.38
N GLU A 93 -1.98 0.46 1.25
CA GLU A 93 -1.40 1.78 1.10
C GLU A 93 -1.02 2.34 2.47
N ILE A 94 0.17 2.91 2.60
CA ILE A 94 0.67 3.53 3.82
C ILE A 94 1.27 4.89 3.49
N GLY A 95 1.46 5.77 4.46
CA GLY A 95 2.13 7.04 4.20
C GLY A 95 1.60 8.19 5.02
N LEU A 96 1.73 9.41 4.47
CA LEU A 96 1.35 10.65 5.13
C LEU A 96 0.46 11.50 4.22
N ASP A 97 -0.54 12.14 4.82
CA ASP A 97 -1.39 13.14 4.15
C ASP A 97 -1.86 14.21 5.13
N PRO A 98 -1.25 15.39 5.14
CA PRO A 98 -1.64 16.47 6.03
C PRO A 98 -3.06 17.01 5.76
N THR A 99 -3.69 16.66 4.65
CA THR A 99 -5.08 17.09 4.38
C THR A 99 -6.11 16.39 5.25
N TYR A 100 -5.74 15.26 5.88
CA TYR A 100 -6.56 14.54 6.87
C TYR A 100 -6.20 14.89 8.32
N VAL A 101 -5.26 15.83 8.51
CA VAL A 101 -4.82 16.29 9.83
C VAL A 101 -5.64 17.50 10.24
N ASN A 102 -6.37 17.40 11.36
CA ASN A 102 -7.14 18.51 11.94
C ASN A 102 -6.44 19.10 13.18
N LYS A 103 -5.57 18.35 13.82
CA LYS A 103 -4.82 18.71 15.03
C LYS A 103 -3.49 17.96 15.10
N ASN A 104 -2.56 18.44 15.92
CA ASN A 104 -1.22 17.86 16.08
C ASN A 104 -1.22 16.37 16.44
N GLU A 105 -2.22 15.91 17.20
CA GLU A 105 -2.36 14.49 17.55
C GLU A 105 -2.57 13.59 16.31
N ASP A 106 -3.25 14.09 15.28
CA ASP A 106 -3.47 13.35 14.05
C ASP A 106 -2.17 13.16 13.26
N THR A 107 -1.29 14.18 13.25
CA THR A 107 0.06 14.07 12.67
C THR A 107 0.88 13.00 13.39
N ILE A 108 0.86 13.00 14.70
CA ILE A 108 1.58 11.99 15.51
C ILE A 108 1.07 10.58 15.19
N LYS A 109 -0.24 10.42 15.05
CA LYS A 109 -0.85 9.13 14.69
C LYS A 109 -0.44 8.68 13.30
N GLN A 110 -0.51 9.55 12.29
CA GLN A 110 -0.06 9.21 10.93
C GLN A 110 1.40 8.77 10.92
N ASN A 111 2.28 9.52 11.58
CA ASN A 111 3.70 9.16 11.67
C ASN A 111 3.89 7.81 12.34
N ASN A 112 3.24 7.57 13.49
CA ASN A 112 3.35 6.31 14.22
C ASN A 112 2.87 5.11 13.39
N VAL A 113 1.75 5.25 12.67
CA VAL A 113 1.24 4.21 11.75
C VAL A 113 2.24 3.96 10.64
N PHE A 114 2.72 5.02 9.98
CA PHE A 114 3.64 4.91 8.85
C PHE A 114 4.96 4.24 9.27
N GLU A 115 5.58 4.69 10.35
CA GLU A 115 6.83 4.13 10.88
C GLU A 115 6.66 2.66 11.30
N THR A 116 5.56 2.31 11.96
CA THR A 116 5.30 0.92 12.37
C THR A 116 5.16 0.01 11.14
N LEU A 117 4.43 0.46 10.11
CA LEU A 117 4.23 -0.35 8.91
C LEU A 117 5.49 -0.44 8.03
N LEU A 118 6.34 0.59 8.02
CA LEU A 118 7.68 0.53 7.41
C LEU A 118 8.58 -0.48 8.15
N SER A 119 8.54 -0.48 9.49
CA SER A 119 9.29 -1.47 10.29
C SER A 119 8.87 -2.90 10.00
N LEU A 120 7.58 -3.15 9.79
CA LEU A 120 7.08 -4.46 9.38
C LEU A 120 7.49 -4.82 7.95
N ALA A 121 7.50 -3.84 7.04
CA ALA A 121 7.98 -4.03 5.67
C ALA A 121 9.47 -4.44 5.65
N GLU A 122 10.31 -3.76 6.42
CA GLU A 122 11.70 -4.12 6.63
C GLU A 122 11.84 -5.52 7.23
N LYS A 123 11.16 -5.79 8.35
CA LYS A 123 11.19 -7.08 9.07
C LYS A 123 10.89 -8.27 8.16
N PHE A 124 9.90 -8.13 7.28
CA PHE A 124 9.45 -9.21 6.38
C PHE A 124 9.95 -9.07 4.94
N ASN A 125 10.84 -8.11 4.67
CA ASN A 125 11.39 -7.83 3.35
C ASN A 125 10.30 -7.66 2.28
N LYS A 126 9.32 -6.78 2.57
CA LYS A 126 8.17 -6.52 1.70
C LYS A 126 8.30 -5.17 0.99
N PRO A 127 7.92 -5.09 -0.30
CA PRO A 127 7.77 -3.81 -0.97
C PRO A 127 6.62 -3.01 -0.33
N VAL A 128 6.67 -1.68 -0.51
CA VAL A 128 5.67 -0.77 0.04
C VAL A 128 5.02 0.07 -1.06
N SER A 129 3.71 0.33 -0.92
CA SER A 129 2.97 1.28 -1.74
C SER A 129 2.61 2.50 -0.90
N ILE A 130 3.13 3.68 -1.28
CA ILE A 130 3.19 4.86 -0.44
C ILE A 130 2.30 5.98 -0.98
N HIS A 131 1.43 6.47 -0.12
CA HIS A 131 0.70 7.72 -0.24
C HIS A 131 1.53 8.88 0.27
N SER A 132 1.67 9.96 -0.51
CA SER A 132 2.58 11.07 -0.18
C SER A 132 2.02 12.45 -0.54
N ARG A 133 0.70 12.62 -0.53
CA ARG A 133 0.06 13.88 -0.89
C ARG A 133 0.51 15.01 0.03
N LYS A 134 1.15 16.06 -0.56
CA LYS A 134 1.70 17.23 0.15
C LYS A 134 2.67 16.88 1.30
N SER A 135 3.32 15.73 1.27
CA SER A 135 4.15 15.20 2.35
C SER A 135 5.42 14.49 1.87
N LEU A 136 5.82 14.65 0.61
CA LEU A 136 6.98 13.95 0.04
C LEU A 136 8.26 14.10 0.85
N ASP A 137 8.56 15.31 1.35
CA ASP A 137 9.80 15.53 2.09
C ASP A 137 9.78 14.83 3.45
N ASP A 138 8.64 14.82 4.15
CA ASP A 138 8.45 14.13 5.42
C ASP A 138 8.48 12.60 5.22
N VAL A 139 7.84 12.11 4.15
CA VAL A 139 7.89 10.69 3.77
C VAL A 139 9.33 10.26 3.53
N PHE A 140 10.11 11.03 2.75
CA PHE A 140 11.51 10.71 2.49
C PHE A 140 12.37 10.75 3.77
N GLU A 141 12.11 11.71 4.68
CA GLU A 141 12.83 11.81 5.94
C GLU A 141 12.62 10.54 6.79
N ILE A 142 11.37 10.11 6.95
CA ILE A 142 11.04 8.91 7.71
C ILE A 142 11.62 7.66 7.04
N MET A 143 11.47 7.51 5.73
CA MET A 143 11.95 6.35 4.99
C MET A 143 13.45 6.12 5.11
N THR A 144 14.27 7.17 5.30
CA THR A 144 15.73 7.03 5.47
C THR A 144 16.13 6.19 6.69
N SER A 145 15.21 5.98 7.64
CA SER A 145 15.43 5.18 8.85
C SER A 145 15.10 3.70 8.68
N TYR A 146 14.61 3.29 7.50
CA TYR A 146 14.16 1.91 7.23
C TYR A 146 14.77 1.37 5.94
N ASP A 147 15.18 0.09 5.94
CA ASP A 147 15.67 -0.62 4.74
C ASP A 147 14.50 -1.19 3.94
N THR A 148 13.73 -0.32 3.30
CA THR A 148 12.63 -0.69 2.40
C THR A 148 13.14 -0.81 0.98
N LYS A 149 13.35 -2.04 0.49
CA LYS A 149 14.05 -2.30 -0.79
C LYS A 149 13.29 -1.90 -2.05
N HIS A 150 11.98 -1.79 -1.99
CA HIS A 150 11.14 -1.44 -3.15
C HIS A 150 9.96 -0.62 -2.67
N ALA A 151 9.89 0.62 -3.12
CA ALA A 151 8.82 1.54 -2.81
C ALA A 151 8.17 2.09 -4.08
N LEU A 152 6.85 2.05 -4.13
CA LEU A 152 6.06 2.78 -5.10
C LEU A 152 5.58 4.07 -4.45
N LEU A 153 5.95 5.21 -4.98
CA LEU A 153 5.36 6.51 -4.66
C LEU A 153 4.15 6.72 -5.58
N HIS A 154 2.98 6.37 -5.06
CA HIS A 154 1.73 6.48 -5.78
C HIS A 154 1.37 7.95 -6.07
N TRP A 155 0.94 8.24 -7.31
CA TRP A 155 0.62 9.61 -7.74
C TRP A 155 1.70 10.65 -7.41
N PHE A 156 2.94 10.33 -7.75
CA PHE A 156 4.06 11.22 -7.50
C PHE A 156 3.83 12.59 -8.17
N ASP A 157 3.71 13.64 -7.35
CA ASP A 157 3.49 15.03 -7.77
C ASP A 157 4.68 15.95 -7.42
N GLY A 158 5.84 15.35 -7.14
CA GLY A 158 7.02 16.05 -6.68
C GLY A 158 7.77 16.83 -7.77
N SER A 159 8.61 17.73 -7.30
CA SER A 159 9.57 18.48 -8.12
C SER A 159 10.68 17.57 -8.68
N LYS A 160 11.43 18.06 -9.67
CA LYS A 160 12.61 17.36 -10.20
C LYS A 160 13.65 17.05 -9.09
N LYS A 161 13.79 17.93 -8.09
CA LYS A 161 14.69 17.73 -6.95
C LYS A 161 14.21 16.56 -6.07
N GLN A 162 12.92 16.49 -5.82
CA GLN A 162 12.31 15.39 -5.06
C GLN A 162 12.37 14.07 -5.83
N LEU A 163 12.18 14.09 -7.15
CA LEU A 163 12.38 12.91 -7.99
C LEU A 163 13.82 12.38 -7.89
N GLN A 164 14.81 13.27 -7.98
CA GLN A 164 16.22 12.87 -7.84
C GLN A 164 16.48 12.29 -6.45
N LYS A 165 15.93 12.91 -5.40
CA LYS A 165 16.05 12.38 -4.04
C LYS A 165 15.44 10.97 -3.91
N ALA A 166 14.27 10.74 -4.50
CA ALA A 166 13.65 9.42 -4.51
C ALA A 166 14.52 8.38 -5.23
N MET A 167 15.12 8.75 -6.36
CA MET A 167 16.02 7.87 -7.13
C MET A 167 17.35 7.57 -6.39
N ASP A 168 17.78 8.47 -5.51
CA ASP A 168 19.03 8.32 -4.75
C ASP A 168 18.81 7.53 -3.43
N MET A 169 17.58 7.13 -3.13
CA MET A 169 17.22 6.36 -1.93
C MET A 169 17.26 4.84 -2.13
N ASP A 170 17.68 4.38 -3.31
CA ASP A 170 17.84 2.96 -3.67
C ASP A 170 18.94 2.25 -2.88
#